data_b249213cab80f37005c6586e5b185157
#
_entry.id   b249213cab80f37005c6586e5b185157
#
_cell.length_a   1.000
_cell.length_b   1.000
_cell.length_c   1.000
_cell.angle_alpha   90.00
_cell.angle_beta   90.00
_cell.angle_gamma   90.00
#
_symmetry.space_group_name_H-M   'P 1'
#
loop_
_entity.id
_entity.type
_entity.pdbx_description
1 polymer ?
#
loop_
_entity_poly.entity_id
_entity_poly.type
_entity_poly.pdbx_seq_one_letter_code
_entity_poly.pdbx_strand_id
1 'polypeptide(L)'
;MIEVYYAEDDETIGKSVKEYLEQQNCKVAVFDRIADVKKALIGHLPTIVLLDWNMPDGQGIELCLWIRERWKTLPIVYLTIRGDAHDIVTGFQNGADDYVVKPFDLAVLYSRILALLRRTKTVPDTKLFCDDLMLDKEKTAVYDGQKEIAVSQPEYRILLILMENKGKTITRNQLLEQVWDRSGNYVNDNTLTVTMKRLREKLNHPSCLKTIRSFGYRMEDTQ
;
A
#
# COMPACT_ATOMS: atom_id res chain seq x y z
N MET A 1 5.70 6.01 8.62
CA MET A 1 5.77 7.40 8.05
C MET A 1 6.22 7.27 6.60
N ILE A 2 5.57 7.93 5.66
CA ILE A 2 5.95 7.92 4.24
C ILE A 2 7.10 8.90 4.06
N GLU A 3 8.24 8.43 3.56
CA GLU A 3 9.37 9.29 3.20
C GLU A 3 9.38 9.52 1.69
N VAL A 4 9.42 10.79 1.30
CA VAL A 4 9.34 11.23 -0.10
C VAL A 4 10.62 11.97 -0.47
N TYR A 5 11.29 11.53 -1.54
CA TYR A 5 12.31 12.33 -2.20
C TYR A 5 11.68 12.98 -3.43
N TYR A 6 11.82 14.28 -3.55
CA TYR A 6 11.23 15.06 -4.64
C TYR A 6 12.32 15.83 -5.38
N ALA A 7 12.55 15.46 -6.64
CA ALA A 7 13.41 16.19 -7.57
C ALA A 7 12.58 17.26 -8.27
N GLU A 8 12.83 18.52 -7.99
CA GLU A 8 12.11 19.69 -8.53
C GLU A 8 13.01 20.91 -8.38
N ASP A 9 13.26 21.63 -9.47
CA ASP A 9 14.07 22.83 -9.51
C ASP A 9 13.26 24.12 -9.30
N ASP A 10 11.95 24.08 -9.50
CA ASP A 10 11.06 25.20 -9.14
C ASP A 10 10.82 25.23 -7.63
N GLU A 11 11.46 26.19 -6.95
CA GLU A 11 11.37 26.35 -5.51
C GLU A 11 9.93 26.53 -5.02
N THR A 12 9.07 27.22 -5.79
CA THR A 12 7.67 27.50 -5.42
C THR A 12 6.85 26.23 -5.48
N ILE A 13 7.01 25.44 -6.52
CA ILE A 13 6.32 24.15 -6.68
C ILE A 13 6.83 23.18 -5.63
N GLY A 14 8.16 23.04 -5.50
CA GLY A 14 8.81 22.16 -4.52
C GLY A 14 8.33 22.44 -3.09
N LYS A 15 8.27 23.72 -2.70
CA LYS A 15 7.79 24.15 -1.39
C LYS A 15 6.31 23.83 -1.19
N SER A 16 5.45 24.12 -2.14
CA SER A 16 4.00 23.88 -2.04
C SER A 16 3.68 22.40 -1.89
N VAL A 17 4.33 21.53 -2.68
CA VAL A 17 4.16 20.08 -2.59
C VAL A 17 4.68 19.55 -1.24
N LYS A 18 5.86 20.03 -0.81
CA LYS A 18 6.45 19.65 0.49
C LYS A 18 5.53 19.99 1.65
N GLU A 19 5.10 21.25 1.76
CA GLU A 19 4.24 21.71 2.84
C GLU A 19 2.93 20.90 2.91
N TYR A 20 2.31 20.65 1.76
CA TYR A 20 1.08 19.86 1.70
C TYR A 20 1.30 18.41 2.17
N LEU A 21 2.34 17.74 1.65
CA LEU A 21 2.62 16.34 2.01
C LEU A 21 3.06 16.21 3.48
N GLU A 22 3.77 17.18 4.04
CA GLU A 22 4.13 17.21 5.46
C GLU A 22 2.89 17.36 6.36
N GLN A 23 1.86 18.13 5.94
CA GLN A 23 0.56 18.17 6.61
C GLN A 23 -0.17 16.81 6.59
N GLN A 24 0.12 15.96 5.61
CA GLN A 24 -0.38 14.59 5.51
C GLN A 24 0.51 13.56 6.23
N ASN A 25 1.37 14.00 7.15
CA ASN A 25 2.27 13.15 7.94
C ASN A 25 3.32 12.39 7.10
N CYS A 26 3.73 12.98 5.96
CA CYS A 26 4.88 12.53 5.18
C CYS A 26 6.15 13.27 5.64
N LYS A 27 7.32 12.68 5.39
CA LYS A 27 8.61 13.34 5.52
C LYS A 27 9.16 13.60 4.11
N VAL A 28 9.36 14.87 3.73
CA VAL A 28 9.71 15.26 2.36
C VAL A 28 11.08 15.93 2.30
N ALA A 29 11.95 15.40 1.46
CA ALA A 29 13.20 16.06 1.06
C ALA A 29 13.09 16.48 -0.40
N VAL A 30 13.27 17.78 -0.67
CA VAL A 30 13.27 18.36 -2.01
C VAL A 30 14.71 18.57 -2.46
N PHE A 31 14.99 18.28 -3.72
CA PHE A 31 16.30 18.39 -4.35
C PHE A 31 16.15 19.15 -5.68
N ASP A 32 16.98 20.13 -5.89
CA ASP A 32 17.03 20.94 -7.11
C ASP A 32 17.96 20.37 -8.21
N ARG A 33 18.67 19.25 -7.89
CA ARG A 33 19.62 18.59 -8.80
C ARG A 33 19.52 17.07 -8.73
N ILE A 34 19.67 16.42 -9.87
CA ILE A 34 19.73 14.96 -10.01
C ILE A 34 20.92 14.39 -9.22
N ALA A 35 22.06 15.08 -9.20
CA ALA A 35 23.26 14.65 -8.49
C ALA A 35 23.01 14.49 -6.98
N ASP A 36 22.25 15.40 -6.38
CA ASP A 36 21.92 15.37 -4.96
C ASP A 36 20.91 14.27 -4.62
N VAL A 37 19.91 14.04 -5.49
CA VAL A 37 19.01 12.90 -5.37
C VAL A 37 19.78 11.59 -5.38
N LYS A 38 20.69 11.40 -6.35
CA LYS A 38 21.53 10.18 -6.44
C LYS A 38 22.35 9.96 -5.17
N LYS A 39 22.96 11.03 -4.65
CA LYS A 39 23.75 10.97 -3.40
C LYS A 39 22.86 10.59 -2.21
N ALA A 40 21.68 11.17 -2.08
CA ALA A 40 20.74 10.85 -1.02
C ALA A 40 20.25 9.40 -1.10
N LEU A 41 19.90 8.90 -2.30
CA LEU A 41 19.43 7.53 -2.53
C LEU A 41 20.51 6.47 -2.19
N ILE A 42 21.79 6.76 -2.37
CA ILE A 42 22.88 5.87 -1.95
C ILE A 42 22.94 5.78 -0.43
N GLY A 43 22.70 6.87 0.28
CA GLY A 43 22.74 6.91 1.74
C GLY A 43 21.49 6.32 2.42
N HIS A 44 20.31 6.57 1.88
CA HIS A 44 19.05 6.12 2.42
C HIS A 44 17.97 6.05 1.33
N LEU A 45 17.14 5.00 1.34
CA LEU A 45 16.04 4.85 0.40
C LEU A 45 14.75 5.43 0.97
N PRO A 46 14.06 6.33 0.25
CA PRO A 46 12.74 6.80 0.63
C PRO A 46 11.67 5.74 0.33
N THR A 47 10.46 6.01 0.78
CA THR A 47 9.28 5.19 0.43
C THR A 47 8.88 5.36 -1.03
N ILE A 48 9.09 6.57 -1.60
CA ILE A 48 8.72 6.95 -2.97
C ILE A 48 9.59 8.09 -3.47
N VAL A 49 9.80 8.15 -4.77
CA VAL A 49 10.47 9.28 -5.45
C VAL A 49 9.49 9.99 -6.37
N LEU A 50 9.40 11.30 -6.24
CA LEU A 50 8.72 12.19 -7.18
C LEU A 50 9.77 12.85 -8.06
N LEU A 51 9.58 12.84 -9.37
CA LEU A 51 10.55 13.37 -10.34
C LEU A 51 9.92 14.40 -11.25
N ASP A 52 10.51 15.59 -11.36
CA ASP A 52 10.26 16.39 -12.55
C ASP A 52 11.02 15.81 -13.76
N TRP A 53 10.49 16.10 -14.94
CA TRP A 53 11.09 15.68 -16.20
C TRP A 53 12.38 16.43 -16.51
N ASN A 54 12.37 17.75 -16.30
CA ASN A 54 13.50 18.61 -16.59
C ASN A 54 14.16 19.06 -15.30
N MET A 55 15.47 18.85 -15.20
CA MET A 55 16.28 19.30 -14.07
C MET A 55 17.48 20.09 -14.62
N PRO A 56 18.07 21.02 -13.86
CA PRO A 56 19.19 21.84 -14.32
C PRO A 56 20.41 21.05 -14.76
N ASP A 57 20.61 19.84 -14.20
CA ASP A 57 21.77 18.98 -14.42
C ASP A 57 21.46 17.69 -15.20
N GLY A 58 20.29 17.61 -15.88
CA GLY A 58 19.91 16.48 -16.73
C GLY A 58 18.42 16.28 -16.88
N GLN A 59 18.04 15.13 -17.41
CA GLN A 59 16.62 14.77 -17.56
C GLN A 59 16.19 13.78 -16.48
N GLY A 60 14.98 13.95 -15.93
CA GLY A 60 14.39 13.02 -14.94
C GLY A 60 14.36 11.59 -15.43
N ILE A 61 14.26 11.35 -16.74
CA ILE A 61 14.31 10.02 -17.34
C ILE A 61 15.64 9.29 -17.08
N GLU A 62 16.77 10.01 -17.10
CA GLU A 62 18.08 9.43 -16.79
C GLU A 62 18.19 9.02 -15.33
N LEU A 63 17.58 9.82 -14.44
CA LEU A 63 17.50 9.49 -13.02
C LEU A 63 16.59 8.27 -12.80
N CYS A 64 15.45 8.20 -13.48
CA CYS A 64 14.54 7.06 -13.39
C CYS A 64 15.23 5.76 -13.81
N LEU A 65 15.90 5.73 -14.96
CA LEU A 65 16.65 4.57 -15.44
C LEU A 65 17.75 4.18 -14.45
N TRP A 66 18.53 5.15 -13.94
CA TRP A 66 19.56 4.93 -12.94
C TRP A 66 19.00 4.32 -11.64
N ILE A 67 17.79 4.75 -11.20
CA ILE A 67 17.11 4.17 -10.06
C ILE A 67 16.68 2.73 -10.36
N ARG A 68 16.09 2.46 -11.52
CA ARG A 68 15.60 1.12 -11.93
C ARG A 68 16.71 0.08 -12.05
N GLU A 69 17.89 0.47 -12.46
CA GLU A 69 19.06 -0.42 -12.48
C GLU A 69 19.42 -0.94 -11.08
N ARG A 70 19.19 -0.14 -10.03
CA ARG A 70 19.62 -0.42 -8.65
C ARG A 70 18.48 -0.90 -7.77
N TRP A 71 17.33 -0.29 -7.88
CA TRP A 71 16.14 -0.53 -7.02
C TRP A 71 14.89 -0.70 -7.88
N LYS A 72 14.69 -1.92 -8.36
CA LYS A 72 13.61 -2.25 -9.29
C LYS A 72 12.20 -1.96 -8.76
N THR A 73 12.03 -1.98 -7.44
CA THR A 73 10.72 -1.86 -6.78
C THR A 73 10.49 -0.52 -6.08
N LEU A 74 11.46 0.41 -6.11
CA LEU A 74 11.27 1.73 -5.51
C LEU A 74 10.22 2.51 -6.32
N PRO A 75 9.10 2.93 -5.73
CA PRO A 75 8.04 3.63 -6.45
C PRO A 75 8.52 4.99 -6.99
N ILE A 76 8.19 5.27 -8.26
CA ILE A 76 8.55 6.53 -8.94
C ILE A 76 7.30 7.12 -9.60
N VAL A 77 7.05 8.41 -9.35
CA VAL A 77 5.99 9.21 -10.00
C VAL A 77 6.63 10.40 -10.72
N TYR A 78 6.31 10.58 -12.00
CA TYR A 78 6.66 11.80 -12.69
C TYR A 78 5.66 12.93 -12.43
N LEU A 79 6.18 14.14 -12.17
CA LEU A 79 5.40 15.38 -12.07
C LEU A 79 5.93 16.35 -13.12
N THR A 80 5.22 16.55 -14.22
CA THR A 80 5.78 17.28 -15.37
C THR A 80 4.73 18.06 -16.16
N ILE A 81 5.17 19.11 -16.85
CA ILE A 81 4.34 19.87 -17.79
C ILE A 81 4.09 19.11 -19.11
N ARG A 82 4.81 18.03 -19.39
CA ARG A 82 4.67 17.25 -20.62
C ARG A 82 3.48 16.31 -20.48
N GLY A 83 2.39 16.65 -21.18
CA GLY A 83 1.13 15.90 -21.16
C GLY A 83 0.83 15.14 -22.44
N ASP A 84 1.76 15.15 -23.41
CA ASP A 84 1.55 14.46 -24.68
C ASP A 84 1.58 12.94 -24.49
N ALA A 85 0.74 12.22 -25.24
CA ALA A 85 0.62 10.79 -25.15
C ALA A 85 1.97 10.06 -25.36
N HIS A 86 2.85 10.61 -26.20
CA HIS A 86 4.18 10.08 -26.46
C HIS A 86 5.09 10.19 -25.23
N ASP A 87 5.10 11.31 -24.53
CA ASP A 87 5.91 11.54 -23.34
C ASP A 87 5.44 10.66 -22.18
N ILE A 88 4.11 10.50 -22.02
CA ILE A 88 3.52 9.62 -21.02
C ILE A 88 3.93 8.15 -21.27
N VAL A 89 3.82 7.66 -22.50
CA VAL A 89 4.22 6.31 -22.90
C VAL A 89 5.72 6.11 -22.65
N THR A 90 6.54 7.09 -23.01
CA THR A 90 7.99 7.08 -22.79
C THR A 90 8.32 7.00 -21.28
N GLY A 91 7.63 7.76 -20.44
CA GLY A 91 7.79 7.72 -18.99
C GLY A 91 7.54 6.32 -18.40
N PHE A 92 6.44 5.68 -18.80
CA PHE A 92 6.10 4.33 -18.37
C PHE A 92 7.06 3.27 -18.92
N GLN A 93 7.49 3.37 -20.18
CA GLN A 93 8.46 2.45 -20.79
C GLN A 93 9.82 2.51 -20.10
N ASN A 94 10.19 3.66 -19.52
CA ASN A 94 11.44 3.83 -18.78
C ASN A 94 11.30 3.53 -17.28
N GLY A 95 10.16 2.94 -16.86
CA GLY A 95 10.01 2.33 -15.57
C GLY A 95 9.37 3.22 -14.49
N ALA A 96 8.72 4.32 -14.83
CA ALA A 96 7.86 5.04 -13.88
C ALA A 96 6.61 4.21 -13.55
N ASP A 97 6.11 4.37 -12.33
CA ASP A 97 4.92 3.64 -11.85
C ASP A 97 3.64 4.48 -11.98
N ASP A 98 3.76 5.81 -12.02
CA ASP A 98 2.65 6.73 -12.29
C ASP A 98 3.18 8.05 -12.88
N TYR A 99 2.24 8.86 -13.39
CA TYR A 99 2.52 10.08 -14.11
C TYR A 99 1.45 11.13 -13.79
N VAL A 100 1.87 12.36 -13.44
CA VAL A 100 0.97 13.47 -13.10
C VAL A 100 1.38 14.72 -13.89
N VAL A 101 0.44 15.26 -14.65
CA VAL A 101 0.67 16.46 -15.48
C VAL A 101 0.46 17.71 -14.65
N LYS A 102 1.41 18.66 -14.73
CA LYS A 102 1.29 20.01 -14.16
C LYS A 102 0.41 20.89 -15.07
N PRO A 103 -0.48 21.73 -14.54
CA PRO A 103 -0.77 21.92 -13.12
C PRO A 103 -1.65 20.80 -12.55
N PHE A 104 -1.43 20.41 -11.29
CA PHE A 104 -2.16 19.36 -10.60
C PHE A 104 -2.70 19.84 -9.24
N ASP A 105 -3.77 19.18 -8.80
CA ASP A 105 -4.28 19.34 -7.45
C ASP A 105 -3.45 18.49 -6.47
N LEU A 106 -3.05 19.10 -5.35
CA LEU A 106 -2.19 18.44 -4.34
C LEU A 106 -2.89 17.25 -3.66
N ALA A 107 -4.21 17.32 -3.47
CA ALA A 107 -4.97 16.19 -2.91
C ALA A 107 -5.05 15.04 -3.91
N VAL A 108 -5.14 15.32 -5.22
CA VAL A 108 -5.08 14.30 -6.28
C VAL A 108 -3.71 13.65 -6.32
N LEU A 109 -2.62 14.43 -6.24
CA LEU A 109 -1.26 13.91 -6.16
C LEU A 109 -1.10 12.97 -4.96
N TYR A 110 -1.52 13.40 -3.77
CA TYR A 110 -1.44 12.57 -2.56
C TYR A 110 -2.24 11.27 -2.68
N SER A 111 -3.46 11.34 -3.23
CA SER A 111 -4.29 10.16 -3.48
C SER A 111 -3.62 9.15 -4.42
N ARG A 112 -2.92 9.63 -5.46
CA ARG A 112 -2.15 8.79 -6.40
C ARG A 112 -0.94 8.16 -5.71
N ILE A 113 -0.19 8.91 -4.90
CA ILE A 113 0.91 8.39 -4.07
C ILE A 113 0.40 7.23 -3.21
N LEU A 114 -0.70 7.41 -2.47
CA LEU A 114 -1.27 6.35 -1.64
C LEU A 114 -1.72 5.14 -2.45
N ALA A 115 -2.36 5.35 -3.60
CA ALA A 115 -2.79 4.27 -4.49
C ALA A 115 -1.60 3.46 -5.03
N LEU A 116 -0.50 4.14 -5.39
CA LEU A 116 0.73 3.49 -5.83
C LEU A 116 1.37 2.69 -4.70
N LEU A 117 1.54 3.29 -3.53
CA LEU A 117 2.16 2.62 -2.37
C LEU A 117 1.37 1.40 -1.91
N ARG A 118 0.04 1.41 -2.00
CA ARG A 118 -0.79 0.22 -1.77
C ARG A 118 -0.49 -0.90 -2.77
N ARG A 119 -0.35 -0.58 -4.06
CA ARG A 119 -0.03 -1.56 -5.12
C ARG A 119 1.35 -2.18 -4.95
N THR A 120 2.33 -1.39 -4.55
CA THR A 120 3.72 -1.83 -4.35
C THR A 120 3.98 -2.46 -2.99
N LYS A 121 2.96 -2.54 -2.10
CA LYS A 121 3.09 -2.99 -0.70
C LYS A 121 4.18 -2.25 0.10
N THR A 122 4.56 -1.07 -0.34
CA THR A 122 5.63 -0.27 0.26
C THR A 122 5.16 0.44 1.54
N VAL A 123 3.86 0.69 1.67
CA VAL A 123 3.21 1.09 2.94
C VAL A 123 2.47 -0.13 3.46
N PRO A 124 2.72 -0.58 4.70
CA PRO A 124 1.88 -1.59 5.31
C PRO A 124 0.43 -1.07 5.31
N ASP A 125 -0.45 -1.85 4.74
CA ASP A 125 -1.89 -1.56 4.82
C ASP A 125 -2.28 -1.82 6.29
N THR A 126 -2.18 -0.76 7.11
CA THR A 126 -2.42 -0.86 8.56
C THR A 126 -3.89 -1.14 8.84
N LYS A 127 -4.76 -0.85 7.88
CA LYS A 127 -6.20 -1.11 7.94
C LYS A 127 -6.66 -1.90 6.74
N LEU A 128 -7.33 -3.01 6.98
CA LEU A 128 -7.97 -3.83 5.96
C LEU A 128 -9.49 -3.64 6.04
N PHE A 129 -10.14 -3.62 4.87
CA PHE A 129 -11.58 -3.42 4.76
C PHE A 129 -12.23 -4.54 3.95
N CYS A 130 -13.41 -4.96 4.39
CA CYS A 130 -14.30 -5.82 3.63
C CYS A 130 -15.75 -5.48 4.01
N ASP A 131 -16.51 -4.89 3.09
CA ASP A 131 -17.79 -4.22 3.36
C ASP A 131 -17.64 -3.26 4.56
N ASP A 132 -18.51 -3.37 5.58
CA ASP A 132 -18.48 -2.55 6.81
C ASP A 132 -17.41 -3.00 7.83
N LEU A 133 -16.75 -4.14 7.59
CA LEU A 133 -15.73 -4.66 8.49
C LEU A 133 -14.37 -3.98 8.25
N MET A 134 -13.75 -3.50 9.32
CA MET A 134 -12.40 -2.96 9.31
C MET A 134 -11.53 -3.70 10.32
N LEU A 135 -10.34 -4.13 9.91
CA LEU A 135 -9.29 -4.67 10.76
C LEU A 135 -8.12 -3.68 10.82
N ASP A 136 -7.81 -3.18 12.01
CA ASP A 136 -6.69 -2.28 12.28
C ASP A 136 -5.51 -3.11 12.81
N LYS A 137 -4.45 -3.23 12.02
CA LYS A 137 -3.26 -4.04 12.37
C LYS A 137 -2.41 -3.40 13.47
N GLU A 138 -2.36 -2.06 13.53
CA GLU A 138 -1.59 -1.34 14.54
C GLU A 138 -2.22 -1.50 15.92
N LYS A 139 -3.56 -1.38 15.97
CA LYS A 139 -4.32 -1.54 17.22
C LYS A 139 -4.64 -2.99 17.54
N THR A 140 -4.43 -3.92 16.60
CA THR A 140 -4.86 -5.32 16.72
C THR A 140 -6.37 -5.43 17.02
N ALA A 141 -7.18 -4.55 16.41
CA ALA A 141 -8.59 -4.38 16.67
C ALA A 141 -9.44 -4.63 15.42
N VAL A 142 -10.68 -5.05 15.63
CA VAL A 142 -11.67 -5.30 14.56
C VAL A 142 -12.89 -4.42 14.83
N TYR A 143 -13.44 -3.83 13.78
CA TYR A 143 -14.59 -2.95 13.84
C TYR A 143 -15.65 -3.37 12.82
N ASP A 144 -16.91 -3.20 13.18
CA ASP A 144 -18.08 -3.26 12.29
C ASP A 144 -18.68 -1.85 12.27
N GLY A 145 -18.48 -1.13 11.16
CA GLY A 145 -18.72 0.30 11.09
C GLY A 145 -17.87 1.06 12.13
N GLN A 146 -18.52 1.70 13.10
CA GLN A 146 -17.85 2.42 14.20
C GLN A 146 -17.71 1.60 15.48
N LYS A 147 -18.28 0.38 15.54
CA LYS A 147 -18.29 -0.44 16.73
C LYS A 147 -17.11 -1.40 16.77
N GLU A 148 -16.31 -1.34 17.83
CA GLU A 148 -15.26 -2.32 18.06
C GLU A 148 -15.83 -3.68 18.46
N ILE A 149 -15.30 -4.76 17.85
CA ILE A 149 -15.70 -6.14 18.08
C ILE A 149 -14.60 -6.86 18.84
N ALA A 150 -14.91 -7.37 20.01
CA ALA A 150 -13.97 -8.16 20.82
C ALA A 150 -13.75 -9.56 20.21
N VAL A 151 -12.58 -9.76 19.58
CA VAL A 151 -12.17 -11.03 19.00
C VAL A 151 -11.02 -11.65 19.80
N SER A 152 -10.97 -12.99 19.86
CA SER A 152 -9.83 -13.70 20.42
C SER A 152 -8.65 -13.69 19.44
N GLN A 153 -7.43 -14.01 19.92
CA GLN A 153 -6.24 -14.07 19.09
C GLN A 153 -6.37 -15.00 17.86
N PRO A 154 -6.93 -16.23 17.97
CA PRO A 154 -7.17 -17.08 16.81
C PRO A 154 -8.20 -16.47 15.83
N GLU A 155 -9.28 -15.88 16.32
CA GLU A 155 -10.30 -15.21 15.52
C GLU A 155 -9.72 -14.02 14.75
N TYR A 156 -8.91 -13.19 15.42
CA TYR A 156 -8.19 -12.08 14.79
C TYR A 156 -7.24 -12.56 13.68
N ARG A 157 -6.44 -13.62 13.96
CA ARG A 157 -5.51 -14.17 12.96
C ARG A 157 -6.22 -14.73 11.73
N ILE A 158 -7.32 -15.45 11.94
CA ILE A 158 -8.15 -15.94 10.82
C ILE A 158 -8.64 -14.77 9.97
N LEU A 159 -9.20 -13.74 10.61
CA LEU A 159 -9.74 -12.58 9.92
C LEU A 159 -8.64 -11.84 9.15
N LEU A 160 -7.47 -11.65 9.76
CA LEU A 160 -6.30 -11.03 9.13
C LEU A 160 -5.89 -11.78 7.85
N ILE A 161 -5.72 -13.11 7.93
CA ILE A 161 -5.34 -13.94 6.78
C ILE A 161 -6.36 -13.83 5.65
N LEU A 162 -7.65 -13.88 5.98
CA LEU A 162 -8.72 -13.81 5.00
C LEU A 162 -8.82 -12.42 4.35
N MET A 163 -8.68 -11.35 5.12
CA MET A 163 -8.71 -9.98 4.61
C MET A 163 -7.46 -9.62 3.80
N GLU A 164 -6.28 -10.09 4.18
CA GLU A 164 -5.05 -9.93 3.38
C GLU A 164 -5.11 -10.67 2.03
N ASN A 165 -5.92 -11.71 1.95
CA ASN A 165 -6.13 -12.51 0.75
C ASN A 165 -7.54 -12.36 0.18
N LYS A 166 -8.13 -11.18 0.30
CA LYS A 166 -9.49 -10.88 -0.17
C LYS A 166 -9.69 -11.33 -1.63
N GLY A 167 -10.81 -11.97 -1.91
CA GLY A 167 -11.14 -12.57 -3.22
C GLY A 167 -10.54 -13.96 -3.45
N LYS A 168 -9.59 -14.43 -2.62
CA LYS A 168 -8.97 -15.76 -2.75
C LYS A 168 -9.54 -16.73 -1.72
N THR A 169 -9.68 -18.00 -2.12
CA THR A 169 -10.05 -19.08 -1.19
C THR A 169 -8.82 -19.55 -0.42
N ILE A 170 -8.86 -19.43 0.90
CA ILE A 170 -7.83 -19.96 1.80
C ILE A 170 -8.30 -21.33 2.29
N THR A 171 -7.48 -22.35 2.10
CA THR A 171 -7.82 -23.71 2.47
C THR A 171 -7.84 -23.89 3.99
N ARG A 172 -8.56 -24.92 4.46
CA ARG A 172 -8.62 -25.26 5.88
C ARG A 172 -7.23 -25.56 6.45
N ASN A 173 -6.40 -26.32 5.72
CA ASN A 173 -5.03 -26.63 6.13
C ASN A 173 -4.16 -25.37 6.25
N GLN A 174 -4.24 -24.44 5.28
CA GLN A 174 -3.52 -23.17 5.34
C GLN A 174 -3.90 -22.34 6.57
N LEU A 175 -5.19 -22.32 6.94
CA LEU A 175 -5.63 -21.62 8.16
C LEU A 175 -5.14 -22.30 9.42
N LEU A 176 -5.18 -23.64 9.49
CA LEU A 176 -4.69 -24.39 10.63
C LEU A 176 -3.19 -24.16 10.85
N GLU A 177 -2.38 -24.30 9.81
CA GLU A 177 -0.93 -24.07 9.85
C GLU A 177 -0.57 -22.63 10.27
N GLN A 178 -1.20 -21.63 9.67
CA GLN A 178 -0.85 -20.24 9.92
C GLN A 178 -1.35 -19.71 11.28
N VAL A 179 -2.45 -20.24 11.80
CA VAL A 179 -3.06 -19.74 13.03
C VAL A 179 -2.54 -20.49 14.26
N TRP A 180 -2.29 -21.81 14.17
CA TRP A 180 -1.96 -22.66 15.33
C TRP A 180 -0.59 -23.34 15.27
N ASP A 181 -0.08 -23.79 14.11
CA ASP A 181 1.14 -24.62 14.06
C ASP A 181 2.42 -23.89 14.46
N ARG A 182 2.47 -22.57 14.36
CA ARG A 182 3.61 -21.78 14.87
C ARG A 182 3.83 -21.89 16.39
N SER A 183 2.88 -22.46 17.13
CA SER A 183 2.91 -22.64 18.58
C SER A 183 3.13 -24.10 19.00
N GLY A 184 3.38 -25.02 18.04
CA GLY A 184 3.62 -26.43 18.33
C GLY A 184 2.38 -27.23 18.80
N ASN A 185 1.19 -26.63 18.72
CA ASN A 185 -0.07 -27.29 19.08
C ASN A 185 -0.71 -27.87 17.82
N TYR A 186 -0.62 -29.16 17.62
CA TYR A 186 -1.42 -29.90 16.64
C TYR A 186 -2.91 -29.72 16.97
N VAL A 187 -3.61 -28.88 16.22
CA VAL A 187 -5.01 -28.59 16.47
C VAL A 187 -5.88 -29.31 15.44
N ASN A 188 -6.94 -29.94 15.92
CA ASN A 188 -7.89 -30.69 15.11
C ASN A 188 -8.74 -29.72 14.24
N ASP A 189 -9.15 -30.18 13.06
CA ASP A 189 -10.04 -29.48 12.12
C ASP A 189 -11.35 -28.96 12.77
N ASN A 190 -11.84 -29.62 13.82
CA ASN A 190 -12.96 -29.17 14.63
C ASN A 190 -12.71 -27.80 15.29
N THR A 191 -11.47 -27.51 15.69
CA THR A 191 -11.12 -26.22 16.33
C THR A 191 -11.31 -25.06 15.36
N LEU A 192 -10.89 -25.22 14.11
CA LEU A 192 -11.13 -24.21 13.08
C LEU A 192 -12.64 -23.99 12.86
N THR A 193 -13.41 -25.08 12.80
CA THR A 193 -14.88 -25.00 12.59
C THR A 193 -15.56 -24.25 13.74
N VAL A 194 -15.19 -24.54 14.98
CA VAL A 194 -15.75 -23.87 16.18
C VAL A 194 -15.31 -22.39 16.22
N THR A 195 -14.05 -22.10 15.90
CA THR A 195 -13.53 -20.73 15.89
C THR A 195 -14.23 -19.90 14.80
N MET A 196 -14.41 -20.45 13.60
CA MET A 196 -15.13 -19.81 12.52
C MET A 196 -16.60 -19.54 12.84
N LYS A 197 -17.27 -20.46 13.55
CA LYS A 197 -18.64 -20.25 14.00
C LYS A 197 -18.71 -19.07 14.97
N ARG A 198 -17.85 -19.05 16.00
CA ARG A 198 -17.80 -17.96 16.99
C ARG A 198 -17.45 -16.62 16.34
N LEU A 199 -16.51 -16.62 15.40
CA LEU A 199 -16.14 -15.41 14.67
C LEU A 199 -17.35 -14.85 13.90
N ARG A 200 -18.10 -15.68 13.17
CA ARG A 200 -19.31 -15.26 12.45
C ARG A 200 -20.39 -14.70 13.38
N GLU A 201 -20.61 -15.35 14.51
CA GLU A 201 -21.59 -14.87 15.51
C GLU A 201 -21.19 -13.48 16.02
N LYS A 202 -19.92 -13.25 16.32
CA LYS A 202 -19.41 -11.94 16.78
C LYS A 202 -19.50 -10.84 15.72
N LEU A 203 -19.27 -11.20 14.45
CA LEU A 203 -19.37 -10.30 13.30
C LEU A 203 -20.81 -10.20 12.74
N ASN A 204 -21.80 -10.68 13.47
CA ASN A 204 -23.23 -10.64 13.05
C ASN A 204 -23.47 -11.28 11.67
N HIS A 205 -22.80 -12.41 11.39
CA HIS A 205 -22.95 -13.19 10.15
C HIS A 205 -22.72 -12.39 8.86
N PRO A 206 -21.56 -11.75 8.67
CA PRO A 206 -21.31 -10.90 7.53
C PRO A 206 -21.35 -11.69 6.21
N SER A 207 -22.04 -11.15 5.22
CA SER A 207 -22.19 -11.75 3.89
C SER A 207 -20.87 -11.86 3.12
N CYS A 208 -19.89 -10.99 3.44
CA CYS A 208 -18.55 -11.00 2.86
C CYS A 208 -17.70 -12.22 3.28
N LEU A 209 -18.04 -12.92 4.38
CA LEU A 209 -17.28 -14.08 4.87
C LEU A 209 -17.94 -15.39 4.40
N LYS A 210 -17.47 -15.94 3.27
CA LYS A 210 -18.04 -17.11 2.60
C LYS A 210 -17.37 -18.43 2.99
N THR A 211 -18.18 -19.50 3.07
CA THR A 211 -17.67 -20.88 3.13
C THR A 211 -17.65 -21.46 1.72
N ILE A 212 -16.47 -21.88 1.28
CA ILE A 212 -16.29 -22.62 0.04
C ILE A 212 -16.28 -24.11 0.41
N ARG A 213 -17.41 -24.80 0.16
CA ARG A 213 -17.61 -26.21 0.56
C ARG A 213 -16.45 -27.08 0.11
N SER A 214 -16.00 -27.94 0.99
CA SER A 214 -14.86 -28.88 0.80
C SER A 214 -13.48 -28.23 0.61
N PHE A 215 -13.38 -26.90 0.51
CA PHE A 215 -12.09 -26.22 0.29
C PHE A 215 -11.66 -25.39 1.50
N GLY A 216 -12.49 -24.44 1.94
CA GLY A 216 -12.09 -23.53 3.01
C GLY A 216 -12.99 -22.31 3.12
N TYR A 217 -12.37 -21.14 3.26
CA TYR A 217 -13.07 -19.87 3.48
C TYR A 217 -12.53 -18.78 2.57
N ARG A 218 -13.38 -17.82 2.22
CA ARG A 218 -13.03 -16.67 1.41
C ARG A 218 -13.71 -15.42 1.95
N MET A 219 -13.02 -14.31 1.87
CA MET A 219 -13.57 -13.00 2.14
C MET A 219 -13.58 -12.17 0.86
N GLU A 220 -14.73 -11.60 0.52
CA GLU A 220 -14.93 -10.78 -0.68
C GLU A 220 -16.04 -9.77 -0.45
N ASP A 221 -15.94 -8.55 -1.02
CA ASP A 221 -17.01 -7.55 -0.90
C ASP A 221 -18.30 -8.09 -1.50
N THR A 222 -19.40 -7.77 -0.86
CA THR A 222 -20.74 -7.99 -1.44
C THR A 222 -21.07 -6.79 -2.32
N GLN A 223 -21.25 -7.03 -3.63
CA GLN A 223 -21.69 -6.03 -4.59
C GLN A 223 -23.06 -5.47 -4.24
#